data_82e30f6a33d1f4c54e15590c55bf114b
#
_entry.id   82e30f6a33d1f4c54e15590c55bf114b
#
_cell.length_a   1.000
_cell.length_b   1.000
_cell.length_c   1.000
_cell.angle_alpha   90.00
_cell.angle_beta   90.00
_cell.angle_gamma   90.00
#
_symmetry.space_group_name_H-M   'P 1'
#
loop_
_entity.id
_entity.type
_entity.pdbx_description
1 polymer ?
#
loop_
_entity_poly.entity_id
_entity_poly.type
_entity_poly.pdbx_seq_one_letter_code
_entity_poly.pdbx_strand_id
1 'polypeptide(L)'
;MSDARLLAVEAVESHVRAFFEGHSVEVVVCDLGPERREVLPDLRVLVVGPGPRSDSWAYVTAGCWAAMEKDGHGLEFVMTAHARDQQFIDLMAMITYYHCGGHQLDLEHSMPIGEPWVPGSNCDHLTLNTVRCPGARPHPVDLACDGRRNRVPQASGS
;
A
#
# COMPACT_ATOMS: atom_id res chain seq x y z
N MET A 1 -25.32 7.69 -2.32
CA MET A 1 -23.95 7.25 -2.37
C MET A 1 -23.39 7.32 -0.96
N SER A 2 -23.19 6.44 -0.45
CA SER A 2 -22.53 5.25 -0.32
C SER A 2 -22.06 5.06 1.10
N ASP A 3 -23.05 4.94 1.97
CA ASP A 3 -22.82 4.46 3.33
C ASP A 3 -22.07 3.11 3.29
N ALA A 4 -22.32 2.31 2.24
CA ALA A 4 -21.64 1.03 2.03
C ALA A 4 -20.12 1.17 1.82
N ARG A 5 -19.68 2.19 1.08
CA ARG A 5 -18.23 2.45 0.89
C ARG A 5 -17.57 2.91 2.17
N LEU A 6 -18.21 3.80 2.88
CA LEU A 6 -17.71 4.28 4.16
C LEU A 6 -17.62 3.14 5.18
N LEU A 7 -18.62 2.28 5.23
CA LEU A 7 -18.61 1.09 6.09
C LEU A 7 -17.48 0.12 5.72
N ALA A 8 -17.18 -0.03 4.43
CA ALA A 8 -16.06 -0.85 3.99
C ALA A 8 -14.71 -0.26 4.43
N VAL A 9 -14.53 1.05 4.31
CA VAL A 9 -13.33 1.75 4.79
C VAL A 9 -13.19 1.61 6.30
N GLU A 10 -14.25 1.80 7.04
CA GLU A 10 -14.27 1.65 8.50
C GLU A 10 -13.99 0.20 8.93
N ALA A 11 -14.46 -0.78 8.17
CA ALA A 11 -14.18 -2.19 8.43
C ALA A 11 -12.69 -2.50 8.27
N VAL A 12 -12.03 -1.97 7.25
CA VAL A 12 -10.57 -2.10 7.05
C VAL A 12 -9.83 -1.43 8.21
N GLU A 13 -10.21 -0.23 8.60
CA GLU A 13 -9.60 0.47 9.73
C GLU A 13 -9.73 -0.31 11.03
N SER A 14 -10.91 -0.85 11.32
CA SER A 14 -11.15 -1.66 12.50
C SER A 14 -10.31 -2.93 12.50
N HIS A 15 -10.18 -3.57 11.36
CA HIS A 15 -9.33 -4.76 11.19
C HIS A 15 -7.85 -4.45 11.43
N VAL A 16 -7.35 -3.35 10.89
CA VAL A 16 -5.97 -2.90 11.08
C VAL A 16 -5.70 -2.59 12.55
N ARG A 17 -6.61 -1.89 13.22
CA ARG A 17 -6.47 -1.57 14.64
C ARG A 17 -6.47 -2.81 15.53
N ALA A 18 -7.29 -3.81 15.20
CA ALA A 18 -7.32 -5.08 15.92
C ALA A 18 -6.04 -5.88 15.68
N PHE A 19 -5.57 -5.94 14.43
CA PHE A 19 -4.34 -6.65 14.09
C PHE A 19 -3.10 -6.02 14.74
N PHE A 20 -3.03 -4.70 14.78
CA PHE A 20 -1.94 -3.94 15.38
C PHE A 20 -2.28 -3.42 16.78
N GLU A 21 -2.95 -4.21 17.58
CA GLU A 21 -3.23 -3.86 18.98
C GLU A 21 -1.93 -3.56 19.72
N GLY A 22 -1.89 -2.44 20.43
CA GLY A 22 -0.69 -1.94 21.11
C GLY A 22 0.22 -1.06 20.25
N HIS A 23 -0.07 -0.91 18.98
CA HIS A 23 0.59 0.06 18.09
C HIS A 23 -0.20 1.36 18.02
N SER A 24 0.52 2.48 17.78
CA SER A 24 -0.15 3.73 17.40
C SER A 24 -0.67 3.63 15.98
N VAL A 25 -1.89 4.09 15.74
CA VAL A 25 -2.50 4.16 14.40
C VAL A 25 -2.93 5.59 14.12
N GLU A 26 -2.31 6.21 13.13
CA GLU A 26 -2.67 7.53 12.62
C GLU A 26 -3.46 7.37 11.32
N VAL A 27 -4.61 8.01 11.24
CA VAL A 27 -5.42 8.02 10.02
C VAL A 27 -5.15 9.29 9.24
N VAL A 28 -4.63 9.13 8.03
CA VAL A 28 -4.37 10.25 7.12
C VAL A 28 -5.34 10.20 5.97
N VAL A 29 -6.20 11.22 5.87
CA VAL A 29 -7.09 11.38 4.72
C VAL A 29 -6.29 11.99 3.58
N CYS A 30 -6.26 11.29 2.44
CA CYS A 30 -5.50 11.72 1.29
C CYS A 30 -6.27 12.77 0.47
N ASP A 31 -5.68 13.95 0.30
CA ASP A 31 -6.21 14.95 -0.63
C ASP A 31 -5.62 14.71 -2.02
N LEU A 32 -6.40 14.06 -2.86
CA LEU A 32 -6.00 13.67 -4.21
C LEU A 32 -6.34 14.73 -5.28
N GLY A 33 -6.99 15.82 -4.88
CA GLY A 33 -7.56 16.77 -5.82
C GLY A 33 -8.88 16.30 -6.46
N PRO A 34 -9.60 17.19 -7.16
CA PRO A 34 -10.98 16.92 -7.60
C PRO A 34 -11.08 15.77 -8.59
N GLU A 35 -10.19 15.69 -9.55
CA GLU A 35 -10.22 14.65 -10.61
C GLU A 35 -9.99 13.25 -10.04
N ARG A 36 -9.03 13.11 -9.14
CA ARG A 36 -8.69 11.80 -8.54
C ARG A 36 -9.69 11.36 -7.48
N ARG A 37 -10.37 12.32 -6.86
CA ARG A 37 -11.45 12.05 -5.91
C ARG A 37 -12.64 11.33 -6.53
N GLU A 38 -12.89 11.52 -7.81
CA GLU A 38 -13.94 10.78 -8.52
C GLU A 38 -13.67 9.28 -8.55
N VAL A 39 -12.40 8.91 -8.67
CA VAL A 39 -11.94 7.50 -8.68
C VAL A 39 -11.83 6.94 -7.27
N LEU A 40 -11.27 7.72 -6.36
CA LEU A 40 -10.99 7.34 -4.97
C LEU A 40 -11.53 8.39 -3.99
N PRO A 41 -12.84 8.42 -3.74
CA PRO A 41 -13.45 9.48 -2.93
C PRO A 41 -13.04 9.45 -1.46
N ASP A 42 -12.75 8.28 -0.91
CA ASP A 42 -12.60 8.06 0.53
C ASP A 42 -11.27 7.42 0.91
N LEU A 43 -10.21 7.64 0.13
CA LEU A 43 -8.91 7.03 0.40
C LEU A 43 -8.31 7.57 1.69
N ARG A 44 -7.95 6.65 2.56
CA ARG A 44 -7.17 6.90 3.76
C ARG A 44 -5.91 6.05 3.74
N VAL A 45 -4.86 6.55 4.35
CA VAL A 45 -3.66 5.77 4.66
C VAL A 45 -3.55 5.68 6.19
N LEU A 46 -3.52 4.47 6.68
CA LEU A 46 -3.32 4.18 8.09
C LEU A 46 -1.83 4.03 8.34
N VAL A 47 -1.28 4.90 9.16
CA VAL A 47 0.15 4.87 9.51
C VAL A 47 0.28 4.23 10.88
N VAL A 48 0.86 3.04 10.91
CA VAL A 48 1.03 2.24 12.12
C VAL A 48 2.46 2.34 12.59
N GLY A 49 2.65 2.83 13.81
CA GLY A 49 3.96 2.93 14.43
C GLY A 49 4.50 1.59 14.91
N PRO A 50 5.80 1.53 15.28
CA PRO A 50 6.39 0.36 15.88
C PRO A 50 5.67 -0.06 17.18
N GLY A 51 5.64 -1.35 17.45
CA GLY A 51 4.96 -1.90 18.60
C GLY A 51 5.19 -3.39 18.79
N PRO A 52 4.31 -4.10 19.51
CA PRO A 52 4.53 -5.49 19.88
C PRO A 52 4.73 -6.47 18.74
N ARG A 53 4.12 -6.20 17.56
CA ARG A 53 4.19 -7.10 16.40
C ARG A 53 5.36 -6.82 15.47
N SER A 54 5.80 -5.57 15.40
CA SER A 54 6.81 -5.15 14.43
C SER A 54 7.54 -3.90 14.91
N ASP A 55 8.83 -3.86 14.70
CA ASP A 55 9.67 -2.68 14.94
C ASP A 55 9.64 -1.70 13.78
N SER A 56 9.00 -2.05 12.69
CA SER A 56 8.86 -1.22 11.49
C SER A 56 7.57 -0.42 11.52
N TRP A 57 7.58 0.70 10.81
CA TRP A 57 6.37 1.42 10.47
C TRP A 57 5.62 0.67 9.36
N ALA A 58 4.30 0.66 9.44
CA ALA A 58 3.44 0.11 8.40
C ALA A 58 2.48 1.17 7.86
N TYR A 59 2.28 1.13 6.56
CA TYR A 59 1.36 2.01 5.84
C TYR A 59 0.32 1.14 5.16
N VAL A 60 -0.94 1.33 5.50
CA VAL A 60 -2.04 0.51 5.01
C VAL A 60 -3.07 1.40 4.35
N THR A 61 -3.45 1.10 3.12
CA THR A 61 -4.54 1.82 2.46
C THR A 61 -5.90 1.34 2.98
N ALA A 62 -6.84 2.24 3.04
CA ALA A 62 -8.25 1.95 3.28
C ALA A 62 -9.09 2.78 2.30
N GLY A 63 -9.82 2.11 1.44
CA GLY A 63 -10.62 2.74 0.39
C GLY A 63 -10.37 2.20 -1.02
N CYS A 64 -9.27 1.50 -1.25
CA CYS A 64 -8.99 0.87 -2.54
C CYS A 64 -9.97 -0.27 -2.81
N TRP A 65 -10.15 -1.18 -1.88
CA TRP A 65 -11.11 -2.27 -1.99
C TRP A 65 -12.55 -1.76 -2.21
N ALA A 66 -12.96 -0.76 -1.44
CA ALA A 66 -14.28 -0.17 -1.58
C ALA A 66 -14.52 0.47 -2.96
N ALA A 67 -13.48 1.05 -3.57
CA ALA A 67 -13.56 1.64 -4.90
C ALA A 67 -13.65 0.58 -6.02
N MET A 68 -13.07 -0.61 -5.81
CA MET A 68 -12.96 -1.68 -6.80
C MET A 68 -13.89 -2.87 -6.56
N GLU A 69 -14.72 -2.82 -5.54
CA GLU A 69 -15.59 -3.94 -5.14
C GLU A 69 -16.47 -4.46 -6.28
N LYS A 70 -17.04 -3.56 -7.06
CA LYS A 70 -17.92 -3.91 -8.19
C LYS A 70 -17.21 -4.67 -9.30
N ASP A 71 -15.91 -4.47 -9.45
CA ASP A 71 -15.10 -5.07 -10.51
C ASP A 71 -14.46 -6.39 -10.05
N GLY A 72 -14.66 -6.79 -8.80
CA GLY A 72 -14.09 -8.01 -8.24
C GLY A 72 -12.59 -7.98 -8.01
N HIS A 73 -11.95 -6.83 -8.14
CA HIS A 73 -10.50 -6.61 -7.97
C HIS A 73 -10.16 -5.82 -6.71
N GLY A 74 -11.06 -5.87 -5.72
CA GLY A 74 -10.86 -5.18 -4.45
C GLY A 74 -9.67 -5.74 -3.68
N LEU A 75 -8.74 -4.86 -3.33
CA LEU A 75 -7.60 -5.14 -2.47
C LEU A 75 -7.19 -3.88 -1.71
N GLU A 76 -6.42 -4.05 -0.68
CA GLU A 76 -5.73 -2.95 0.00
C GLU A 76 -4.23 -3.19 -0.05
N PHE A 77 -3.47 -2.11 -0.07
CA PHE A 77 -2.01 -2.16 -0.12
C PHE A 77 -1.42 -1.98 1.28
N VAL A 78 -0.38 -2.72 1.56
CA VAL A 78 0.41 -2.60 2.79
C VAL A 78 1.88 -2.42 2.41
N MET A 79 2.55 -1.51 3.09
CA MET A 79 3.99 -1.31 2.94
C MET A 79 4.62 -1.14 4.31
N THR A 80 5.80 -1.68 4.51
CA THR A 80 6.60 -1.44 5.70
C THR A 80 7.78 -0.52 5.40
N ALA A 81 8.12 0.33 6.35
CA ALA A 81 9.23 1.26 6.23
C ALA A 81 9.92 1.47 7.58
N HIS A 82 11.13 2.00 7.55
CA HIS A 82 11.94 2.24 8.74
C HIS A 82 11.59 3.52 9.48
N ALA A 83 10.81 4.40 8.89
CA ALA A 83 10.47 5.70 9.45
C ALA A 83 9.07 6.14 9.03
N ARG A 84 8.51 7.10 9.78
CA ARG A 84 7.35 7.84 9.35
C ARG A 84 7.78 8.96 8.42
N ASP A 85 7.32 8.91 7.18
CA ASP A 85 7.58 9.94 6.19
C ASP A 85 6.34 10.17 5.31
N GLN A 86 6.05 11.42 5.01
CA GLN A 86 4.95 11.80 4.13
C GLN A 86 5.12 11.21 2.73
N GLN A 87 6.33 11.01 2.27
CA GLN A 87 6.61 10.40 0.97
C GLN A 87 6.00 9.00 0.84
N PHE A 88 6.00 8.21 1.90
CA PHE A 88 5.38 6.89 1.88
C PHE A 88 3.85 6.96 1.80
N ILE A 89 3.25 7.95 2.42
CA ILE A 89 1.81 8.21 2.31
C ILE A 89 1.47 8.59 0.87
N ASP A 90 2.22 9.50 0.27
CA ASP A 90 2.03 9.95 -1.11
C ASP A 90 2.23 8.81 -2.10
N LEU A 91 3.22 7.94 -1.85
CA LEU A 91 3.47 6.74 -2.64
C LEU A 91 2.28 5.77 -2.59
N MET A 92 1.75 5.52 -1.41
CA MET A 92 0.58 4.65 -1.23
C MET A 92 -0.65 5.19 -1.96
N ALA A 93 -0.86 6.49 -1.89
CA ALA A 93 -1.94 7.16 -2.62
C ALA A 93 -1.76 7.06 -4.14
N MET A 94 -0.54 7.25 -4.63
CA MET A 94 -0.20 7.13 -6.06
C MET A 94 -0.46 5.72 -6.59
N ILE A 95 -0.01 4.71 -5.88
CA ILE A 95 -0.17 3.30 -6.26
C ILE A 95 -1.66 2.93 -6.30
N THR A 96 -2.40 3.36 -5.29
CA THR A 96 -3.84 3.10 -5.22
C THR A 96 -4.59 3.76 -6.37
N TYR A 97 -4.27 5.00 -6.68
CA TYR A 97 -4.85 5.69 -7.81
C TYR A 97 -4.51 5.01 -9.15
N TYR A 98 -3.27 4.57 -9.31
CA TYR A 98 -2.83 3.84 -10.50
C TYR A 98 -3.62 2.54 -10.69
N HIS A 99 -3.79 1.76 -9.63
CA HIS A 99 -4.56 0.53 -9.65
C HIS A 99 -6.05 0.77 -9.97
N CYS A 100 -6.66 1.71 -9.30
CA CYS A 100 -8.10 2.04 -9.50
C CYS A 100 -8.37 2.77 -10.81
N GLY A 101 -7.37 3.40 -11.40
CA GLY A 101 -7.46 4.15 -12.65
C GLY A 101 -7.38 3.31 -13.93
N GLY A 102 -7.49 1.98 -13.83
CA GLY A 102 -7.49 1.07 -14.97
C GLY A 102 -6.21 0.27 -15.20
N HIS A 103 -5.18 0.51 -14.41
CA HIS A 103 -3.91 -0.24 -14.45
C HIS A 103 -3.87 -1.31 -13.36
N GLN A 104 -4.82 -2.21 -13.37
CA GLN A 104 -4.97 -3.22 -12.34
C GLN A 104 -3.65 -3.93 -12.01
N LEU A 105 -3.18 -3.71 -10.80
CA LEU A 105 -2.00 -4.36 -10.28
C LEU A 105 -2.37 -5.72 -9.67
N ASP A 106 -1.55 -6.71 -9.93
CA ASP A 106 -1.72 -8.05 -9.39
C ASP A 106 -0.41 -8.53 -8.75
N LEU A 107 -0.46 -9.67 -8.12
CA LEU A 107 0.71 -10.29 -7.49
C LEU A 107 1.86 -10.44 -8.48
N GLU A 108 3.07 -10.28 -7.99
CA GLU A 108 4.32 -10.34 -8.76
C GLU A 108 4.50 -9.21 -9.80
N HIS A 109 3.49 -8.36 -9.98
CA HIS A 109 3.67 -7.16 -10.78
C HIS A 109 4.67 -6.23 -10.11
N SER A 110 5.51 -5.62 -10.91
CA SER A 110 6.38 -4.53 -10.47
C SER A 110 6.08 -3.28 -11.27
N MET A 111 6.20 -2.13 -10.62
CA MET A 111 6.01 -0.85 -11.26
C MET A 111 7.20 0.07 -10.97
N PRO A 112 7.66 0.83 -11.96
CA PRO A 112 8.68 1.84 -11.72
C PRO A 112 8.09 3.00 -10.93
N ILE A 113 8.84 3.50 -9.97
CA ILE A 113 8.45 4.66 -9.15
C ILE A 113 9.23 5.92 -9.54
N GLY A 114 10.03 5.83 -10.59
CA GLY A 114 10.81 6.94 -11.16
C GLY A 114 12.11 7.18 -10.42
N GLU A 115 12.06 7.66 -9.21
CA GLU A 115 13.21 7.96 -8.37
C GLU A 115 13.18 7.14 -7.08
N PRO A 116 14.35 6.83 -6.47
CA PRO A 116 14.39 6.18 -5.17
C PRO A 116 13.67 7.01 -4.10
N TRP A 117 12.71 6.42 -3.44
CA TRP A 117 11.93 7.07 -2.39
C TRP A 117 12.63 7.10 -1.03
N VAL A 118 13.68 6.30 -0.89
CA VAL A 118 14.52 6.28 0.31
C VAL A 118 15.88 6.85 -0.04
N PRO A 119 16.33 7.91 0.63
CA PRO A 119 17.64 8.49 0.40
C PRO A 119 18.76 7.45 0.51
N GLY A 120 19.66 7.40 -0.48
CA GLY A 120 20.75 6.42 -0.53
C GLY A 120 20.34 5.01 -0.99
N SER A 121 19.08 4.80 -1.33
CA SER A 121 18.57 3.55 -1.89
C SER A 121 18.64 3.60 -3.43
N ASN A 122 18.90 2.44 -4.04
CA ASN A 122 18.77 2.26 -5.50
C ASN A 122 17.41 1.64 -5.88
N CYS A 123 16.44 1.73 -4.98
CA CYS A 123 15.13 1.13 -5.14
C CYS A 123 14.23 2.05 -5.96
N ASP A 124 14.07 1.75 -7.22
CA ASP A 124 13.28 2.51 -8.19
C ASP A 124 12.03 1.74 -8.69
N HIS A 125 11.80 0.55 -8.15
CA HIS A 125 10.64 -0.28 -8.46
C HIS A 125 9.96 -0.79 -7.19
N LEU A 126 8.64 -0.92 -7.27
CA LEU A 126 7.82 -1.63 -6.28
C LEU A 126 7.38 -2.96 -6.85
N THR A 127 7.41 -3.99 -6.03
CA THR A 127 6.91 -5.32 -6.36
C THR A 127 5.79 -5.69 -5.42
N LEU A 128 4.71 -6.24 -5.96
CA LEU A 128 3.56 -6.68 -5.18
C LEU A 128 3.74 -8.14 -4.75
N ASN A 129 3.64 -8.36 -3.45
CA ASN A 129 3.67 -9.70 -2.85
C ASN A 129 2.45 -9.88 -1.94
N THR A 130 2.10 -11.13 -1.64
CA THR A 130 1.09 -11.40 -0.62
C THR A 130 1.68 -11.28 0.78
N VAL A 131 0.98 -10.60 1.66
CA VAL A 131 1.25 -10.71 3.09
C VAL A 131 0.66 -12.02 3.60
N ARG A 132 1.50 -12.90 4.08
CA ARG A 132 1.06 -14.10 4.78
C ARG A 132 0.92 -13.79 6.26
N CYS A 133 -0.30 -13.58 6.70
CA CYS A 133 -0.60 -13.60 8.13
C CYS A 133 -0.79 -15.05 8.57
N PRO A 134 -0.04 -15.55 9.56
CA PRO A 134 -0.27 -16.89 10.10
C PRO A 134 -1.73 -17.03 10.58
N GLY A 135 -2.50 -17.93 9.97
CA GLY A 135 -3.87 -18.25 10.38
C GLY A 135 -4.98 -17.40 9.75
N ALA A 136 -4.67 -16.46 8.87
CA ALA A 136 -5.68 -15.70 8.14
C ALA A 136 -5.78 -16.13 6.68
N ARG A 137 -6.98 -16.02 6.10
CA ARG A 137 -7.16 -16.12 4.65
C ARG A 137 -6.30 -15.05 3.95
N PRO A 138 -5.81 -15.30 2.72
CA PRO A 138 -4.89 -14.38 2.06
C PRO A 138 -5.60 -13.04 1.76
N HIS A 139 -5.24 -12.04 2.49
CA HIS A 139 -5.52 -10.61 2.31
C HIS A 139 -4.44 -9.88 3.08
N PRO A 140 -3.92 -8.90 2.66
CA PRO A 140 -3.76 -7.98 1.58
C PRO A 140 -2.44 -8.15 0.80
N VAL A 141 -2.25 -7.33 -0.21
CA VAL A 141 -1.04 -7.31 -1.04
C VAL A 141 0.02 -6.43 -0.37
N ASP A 142 1.17 -7.00 -0.07
CA ASP A 142 2.32 -6.27 0.46
C ASP A 142 3.14 -5.65 -0.68
N LEU A 143 3.49 -4.39 -0.50
CA LEU A 143 4.39 -3.67 -1.38
C LEU A 143 5.80 -3.74 -0.79
N ALA A 144 6.64 -4.56 -1.37
CA ALA A 144 8.05 -4.60 -1.01
C ALA A 144 8.87 -3.78 -2.01
N CYS A 145 9.73 -2.94 -1.48
CA CYS A 145 10.75 -2.27 -2.27
C CYS A 145 11.87 -3.28 -2.55
N ASP A 146 11.95 -3.77 -3.79
CA ASP A 146 12.97 -4.73 -4.19
C ASP A 146 14.16 -4.02 -4.84
N GLY A 147 15.20 -3.80 -4.07
CA GLY A 147 16.48 -3.26 -4.56
C GLY A 147 17.34 -4.26 -5.34
N ARG A 148 16.87 -5.50 -5.55
CA ARG A 148 17.70 -6.56 -6.13
C ARG A 148 17.66 -6.62 -7.66
N ARG A 149 16.76 -5.93 -8.32
CA ARG A 149 16.58 -6.06 -9.77
C ARG A 149 17.54 -5.25 -10.62
N ASN A 150 18.38 -4.42 -10.02
CA ASN A 150 19.41 -3.67 -10.77
C ASN A 150 20.78 -4.38 -10.83
N ARG A 151 20.87 -5.66 -10.53
CA ARG A 151 22.00 -6.44 -10.99
C ARG A 151 21.74 -6.85 -12.45
N VAL A 152 22.14 -5.98 -13.36
CA VAL A 152 22.44 -6.40 -14.72
C VAL A 152 23.41 -7.58 -14.58
N PRO A 153 23.11 -8.76 -15.15
CA PRO A 153 24.08 -9.82 -15.20
C PRO A 153 25.29 -9.25 -15.95
N GLN A 154 26.37 -9.05 -15.23
CA GLN A 154 27.64 -8.84 -15.93
C GLN A 154 27.85 -10.10 -16.75
N ALA A 155 27.71 -9.98 -18.05
CA ALA A 155 28.18 -10.99 -18.95
C ALA A 155 29.64 -11.25 -18.61
N SER A 156 29.94 -12.42 -18.05
CA SER A 156 31.30 -12.89 -17.90
C SER A 156 31.84 -13.07 -19.31
N GLY A 157 32.53 -12.04 -19.80
CA GLY A 157 33.35 -12.16 -20.97
C GLY A 157 34.50 -13.07 -20.64
N SER A 158 34.54 -14.20 -21.25
CA SER A 158 35.75 -14.99 -21.41
C SER A 158 36.63 -14.36 -22.49
#